data_afe9e0193ade9bc0ca4ae21030a5d87d
#
_entry.id   afe9e0193ade9bc0ca4ae21030a5d87d
#
_cell.length_a   1.000
_cell.length_b   1.000
_cell.length_c   1.000
_cell.angle_alpha   90.00
_cell.angle_beta   90.00
_cell.angle_gamma   90.00
#
_symmetry.space_group_name_H-M   'P 1'
#
loop_
_entity.id
_entity.type
_entity.pdbx_description
1 polymer ?
#
loop_
_entity_poly.entity_id
_entity_poly.type
_entity_poly.pdbx_seq_one_letter_code
_entity_poly.pdbx_strand_id
1 'polypeptide(L)'
;MLALKLGQNIGGIANRNSFSNLYSLLFDGVDDYVNLSDARGEIDVQIGTFSAWAKLETTSINAPIFKFYVNANNQITIIYLHAANELKFMYKAAGTNTQVQASSSIENDGSYHHFAMTWNVDGGEFKAYIDGVQFDTTQTTFGSWSGSPTAFHLGHNALSGTDFWKGNIDEIAIFDSVKDVSALYNNGIPNNLVGESGLVGYWRNEEGTGTTIADQSGQGNSGTLINGTNFSRVVP
;
A
#
# COMPACT_ATOMS: atom_id res chain seq x y z
N MET A 1 -10.13 -53.90 40.12
CA MET A 1 -9.10 -53.48 39.16
C MET A 1 -9.78 -52.64 38.08
N LEU A 2 -9.71 -51.35 38.20
CA LEU A 2 -10.42 -50.39 37.34
C LEU A 2 -9.44 -49.91 36.26
N ALA A 3 -9.70 -50.28 35.00
CA ALA A 3 -8.89 -49.83 33.87
C ALA A 3 -9.40 -48.48 33.39
N LEU A 4 -8.59 -47.44 33.60
CA LEU A 4 -8.82 -46.09 33.07
C LEU A 4 -8.45 -46.08 31.60
N LYS A 5 -9.43 -45.99 30.71
CA LYS A 5 -9.17 -45.68 29.28
C LYS A 5 -8.91 -44.19 29.14
N LEU A 6 -7.64 -43.80 28.98
CA LEU A 6 -7.28 -42.48 28.46
C LEU A 6 -7.55 -42.45 26.94
N GLY A 7 -8.67 -41.91 26.54
CA GLY A 7 -8.91 -41.49 25.18
C GLY A 7 -8.28 -40.14 24.97
N GLN A 8 -7.04 -40.08 24.49
CA GLN A 8 -6.47 -38.85 24.00
C GLN A 8 -7.04 -38.57 22.59
N ASN A 9 -8.00 -37.68 22.55
CA ASN A 9 -8.40 -37.02 21.33
C ASN A 9 -7.33 -35.97 21.01
N ILE A 10 -6.30 -36.37 20.25
CA ILE A 10 -5.37 -35.40 19.68
C ILE A 10 -6.14 -34.79 18.50
N GLY A 11 -7.00 -33.80 18.83
CA GLY A 11 -7.53 -32.91 17.81
C GLY A 11 -6.37 -32.34 17.04
N GLY A 12 -6.32 -32.63 15.71
CA GLY A 12 -5.29 -32.11 14.85
C GLY A 12 -5.17 -30.60 15.05
N ILE A 13 -3.98 -30.17 15.49
CA ILE A 13 -3.58 -28.77 15.41
C ILE A 13 -3.56 -28.50 13.91
N ALA A 14 -4.63 -27.88 13.40
CA ALA A 14 -4.58 -27.26 12.11
C ALA A 14 -3.35 -26.35 12.17
N ASN A 15 -2.37 -26.66 11.34
CA ASN A 15 -1.20 -25.82 11.15
C ASN A 15 -1.74 -24.52 10.54
N ARG A 16 -2.17 -23.59 11.39
CA ARG A 16 -2.39 -22.22 10.97
C ARG A 16 -0.99 -21.78 10.57
N ASN A 17 -0.74 -21.65 9.26
CA ASN A 17 0.41 -20.91 8.79
C ASN A 17 0.40 -19.61 9.60
N SER A 18 1.25 -19.53 10.62
CA SER A 18 1.34 -18.34 11.45
C SER A 18 1.81 -17.24 10.51
N PHE A 19 0.95 -16.24 10.33
CA PHE A 19 1.38 -15.01 9.68
C PHE A 19 2.59 -14.50 10.45
N SER A 20 3.69 -14.30 9.76
CA SER A 20 4.89 -13.67 10.31
C SER A 20 5.28 -12.53 9.39
N ASN A 21 5.52 -11.37 9.96
CA ASN A 21 6.05 -10.21 9.28
C ASN A 21 7.48 -10.01 9.80
N LEU A 22 8.49 -10.26 8.96
CA LEU A 22 9.89 -10.29 9.33
C LEU A 22 10.72 -9.24 8.61
N TYR A 23 10.26 -8.77 7.46
CA TYR A 23 10.95 -7.82 6.62
C TYR A 23 10.00 -6.77 6.05
N SER A 24 10.52 -5.58 5.86
CA SER A 24 9.95 -4.50 5.06
C SER A 24 10.94 -4.04 4.01
N LEU A 25 10.57 -3.13 3.14
CA LEU A 25 11.49 -2.45 2.24
C LEU A 25 11.98 -1.15 2.87
N LEU A 26 13.28 -0.89 2.77
CA LEU A 26 13.93 0.35 3.19
C LEU A 26 14.35 1.16 1.96
N PHE A 27 13.98 2.43 1.95
CA PHE A 27 14.25 3.43 0.92
C PHE A 27 15.14 4.54 1.50
N ASP A 28 16.12 5.02 0.75
CA ASP A 28 17.10 6.02 1.21
C ASP A 28 16.66 7.49 1.00
N GLY A 29 15.59 7.71 0.22
CA GLY A 29 15.09 9.04 -0.13
C GLY A 29 15.87 9.76 -1.22
N VAL A 30 16.72 9.06 -1.97
CA VAL A 30 17.58 9.63 -3.00
C VAL A 30 17.17 9.18 -4.40
N ASP A 31 17.12 7.86 -4.64
CA ASP A 31 16.77 7.29 -5.94
C ASP A 31 16.16 5.88 -5.85
N ASP A 32 15.94 5.37 -4.64
CA ASP A 32 15.33 4.07 -4.38
C ASP A 32 13.84 4.03 -4.74
N TYR A 33 13.42 2.97 -5.43
CA TYR A 33 12.00 2.70 -5.65
C TYR A 33 11.71 1.23 -5.99
N VAL A 34 10.44 0.86 -5.97
CA VAL A 34 9.98 -0.43 -6.52
C VAL A 34 9.16 -0.19 -7.76
N ASN A 35 9.49 -0.91 -8.83
CA ASN A 35 8.70 -0.96 -10.04
C ASN A 35 7.68 -2.11 -9.95
N LEU A 36 6.40 -1.76 -9.85
CA LEU A 36 5.24 -2.66 -9.85
C LEU A 36 4.45 -2.59 -11.17
N SER A 37 5.08 -2.11 -12.25
CA SER A 37 4.36 -1.81 -13.50
C SER A 37 3.77 -3.05 -14.19
N ASP A 38 4.14 -4.26 -13.79
CA ASP A 38 3.51 -5.49 -14.28
C ASP A 38 2.05 -5.59 -13.78
N ALA A 39 1.75 -5.09 -12.58
CA ALA A 39 0.40 -5.04 -12.02
C ALA A 39 -0.51 -3.96 -12.62
N ARG A 40 0.02 -3.03 -13.42
CA ARG A 40 -0.75 -1.85 -13.86
C ARG A 40 -1.99 -2.16 -14.71
N GLY A 41 -2.01 -3.30 -15.38
CA GLY A 41 -3.15 -3.75 -16.19
C GLY A 41 -4.31 -4.35 -15.39
N GLU A 42 -4.05 -4.72 -14.14
CA GLU A 42 -5.03 -5.36 -13.25
C GLU A 42 -5.77 -4.34 -12.37
N ILE A 43 -5.27 -3.10 -12.30
CA ILE A 43 -5.84 -2.06 -11.43
C ILE A 43 -7.06 -1.45 -12.12
N ASP A 44 -8.25 -1.64 -11.52
CA ASP A 44 -9.46 -0.99 -11.99
C ASP A 44 -9.47 0.49 -11.55
N VAL A 45 -9.44 1.39 -12.53
CA VAL A 45 -9.48 2.83 -12.28
C VAL A 45 -10.88 3.33 -11.89
N GLN A 46 -11.95 2.53 -12.06
CA GLN A 46 -13.30 2.90 -11.70
C GLN A 46 -13.63 2.56 -10.25
N ILE A 47 -13.04 1.50 -9.73
CA ILE A 47 -13.28 1.05 -8.35
C ILE A 47 -12.03 0.35 -7.80
N GLY A 48 -11.70 0.59 -6.54
CA GLY A 48 -10.56 -0.11 -5.93
C GLY A 48 -10.23 0.35 -4.53
N THR A 49 -9.22 -0.32 -3.98
CA THR A 49 -8.59 0.01 -2.70
C THR A 49 -7.09 -0.17 -2.81
N PHE A 50 -6.33 0.81 -2.36
CA PHE A 50 -4.91 0.67 -2.05
C PHE A 50 -4.72 0.63 -0.54
N SER A 51 -3.80 -0.20 -0.06
CA SER A 51 -3.44 -0.35 1.34
C SER A 51 -1.94 -0.62 1.46
N ALA A 52 -1.27 0.02 2.42
CA ALA A 52 0.13 -0.25 2.75
C ALA A 52 0.45 0.21 4.17
N TRP A 53 1.44 -0.41 4.78
CA TRP A 53 2.09 0.08 5.99
C TRP A 53 3.34 0.87 5.61
N ALA A 54 3.54 2.04 6.21
CA ALA A 54 4.73 2.83 5.92
C ALA A 54 5.18 3.64 7.14
N LYS A 55 6.50 3.83 7.23
CA LYS A 55 7.17 4.65 8.24
C LYS A 55 8.03 5.68 7.51
N LEU A 56 7.73 6.97 7.72
CA LEU A 56 8.47 8.07 7.11
C LEU A 56 9.56 8.56 8.06
N GLU A 57 10.80 8.57 7.59
CA GLU A 57 11.92 9.26 8.24
C GLU A 57 11.98 10.73 7.83
N THR A 58 12.81 11.53 8.50
CA THR A 58 13.05 12.92 8.13
C THR A 58 13.46 13.05 6.67
N THR A 59 12.71 13.82 5.91
CA THR A 59 12.94 14.10 4.50
C THR A 59 13.06 15.60 4.25
N SER A 60 13.67 15.99 3.13
CA SER A 60 13.74 17.38 2.66
C SER A 60 13.02 17.58 1.32
N ILE A 61 12.36 16.53 0.84
CA ILE A 61 11.63 16.50 -0.44
C ILE A 61 10.26 15.86 -0.22
N ASN A 62 9.39 15.96 -1.20
CA ASN A 62 8.13 15.22 -1.17
C ASN A 62 8.41 13.70 -1.22
N ALA A 63 7.61 12.94 -0.49
CA ALA A 63 7.81 11.51 -0.32
C ALA A 63 6.53 10.73 -0.69
N PRO A 64 6.44 10.16 -1.89
CA PRO A 64 5.30 9.34 -2.30
C PRO A 64 5.41 7.94 -1.71
N ILE A 65 4.29 7.42 -1.14
CA ILE A 65 4.17 6.00 -0.82
C ILE A 65 4.02 5.22 -2.13
N PHE A 66 3.11 5.66 -2.99
CA PHE A 66 2.96 5.07 -4.32
C PHE A 66 2.51 6.09 -5.36
N LYS A 67 2.76 5.75 -6.62
CA LYS A 67 2.31 6.47 -7.78
C LYS A 67 1.87 5.50 -8.88
N PHE A 68 0.59 5.61 -9.26
CA PHE A 68 0.01 4.92 -10.41
C PHE A 68 -0.46 5.98 -11.40
N TYR A 69 0.00 5.94 -12.66
CA TYR A 69 -0.29 7.03 -13.57
C TYR A 69 -0.23 6.67 -15.06
N VAL A 70 -0.95 7.49 -15.85
CA VAL A 70 -0.81 7.62 -17.31
C VAL A 70 0.05 8.85 -17.63
N ASN A 71 -0.30 10.00 -17.02
CA ASN A 71 0.31 11.30 -17.19
C ASN A 71 -0.10 12.25 -16.05
N ALA A 72 0.25 13.53 -16.13
CA ALA A 72 -0.07 14.52 -15.11
C ALA A 72 -1.58 14.75 -14.88
N ASN A 73 -2.45 14.34 -15.81
CA ASN A 73 -3.90 14.52 -15.72
C ASN A 73 -4.67 13.24 -15.31
N ASN A 74 -4.01 12.07 -15.30
CA ASN A 74 -4.60 10.78 -14.95
C ASN A 74 -3.62 10.02 -14.07
N GLN A 75 -3.89 10.01 -12.75
CA GLN A 75 -3.00 9.44 -11.75
C GLN A 75 -3.72 9.15 -10.42
N ILE A 76 -3.23 8.16 -9.69
CA ILE A 76 -3.62 7.84 -8.31
C ILE A 76 -2.35 7.83 -7.47
N THR A 77 -2.37 8.47 -6.28
CA THR A 77 -1.17 8.56 -5.44
C THR A 77 -1.51 8.85 -3.97
N ILE A 78 -0.64 8.38 -3.08
CA ILE A 78 -0.50 8.88 -1.70
C ILE A 78 0.90 9.48 -1.59
N ILE A 79 1.00 10.72 -1.14
CA ILE A 79 2.26 11.45 -1.06
C ILE A 79 2.30 12.38 0.15
N TYR A 80 3.41 12.37 0.88
CA TYR A 80 3.74 13.40 1.86
C TYR A 80 4.36 14.61 1.15
N LEU A 81 3.84 15.80 1.43
CA LEU A 81 4.27 17.07 0.88
C LEU A 81 5.13 17.79 1.91
N HIS A 82 6.46 17.67 1.79
CA HIS A 82 7.41 18.17 2.78
C HIS A 82 7.23 19.66 3.10
N ALA A 83 7.18 20.53 2.09
CA ALA A 83 7.10 21.99 2.30
C ALA A 83 5.82 22.45 3.02
N ALA A 84 4.75 21.68 2.92
CA ALA A 84 3.46 21.97 3.53
C ALA A 84 3.25 21.21 4.85
N ASN A 85 4.05 20.18 5.12
CA ASN A 85 3.83 19.20 6.19
C ASN A 85 2.43 18.59 6.12
N GLU A 86 2.06 18.10 4.93
CA GLU A 86 0.74 17.57 4.63
C GLU A 86 0.81 16.20 3.97
N LEU A 87 -0.15 15.35 4.27
CA LEU A 87 -0.46 14.15 3.49
C LEU A 87 -1.51 14.48 2.43
N LYS A 88 -1.28 13.98 1.22
CA LYS A 88 -2.23 14.05 0.13
C LYS A 88 -2.53 12.66 -0.42
N PHE A 89 -3.82 12.33 -0.43
CA PHE A 89 -4.41 11.20 -1.15
C PHE A 89 -5.15 11.76 -2.34
N MET A 90 -4.84 11.27 -3.53
CA MET A 90 -5.39 11.86 -4.75
C MET A 90 -5.72 10.79 -5.79
N TYR A 91 -6.94 10.89 -6.31
CA TYR A 91 -7.37 10.34 -7.58
C TYR A 91 -7.56 11.51 -8.56
N LYS A 92 -6.84 11.53 -9.66
CA LYS A 92 -6.95 12.57 -10.66
C LYS A 92 -7.29 11.97 -12.02
N ALA A 93 -8.35 12.48 -12.66
CA ALA A 93 -8.76 12.06 -13.99
C ALA A 93 -9.16 13.25 -14.85
N ALA A 94 -8.71 13.29 -16.09
CA ALA A 94 -8.89 14.41 -17.03
C ALA A 94 -8.57 15.79 -16.42
N GLY A 95 -7.58 15.84 -15.51
CA GLY A 95 -7.20 17.06 -14.81
C GLY A 95 -8.03 17.40 -13.56
N THR A 96 -9.18 16.76 -13.34
CA THR A 96 -10.00 16.94 -12.14
C THR A 96 -9.35 16.22 -10.96
N ASN A 97 -9.07 16.95 -9.89
CA ASN A 97 -8.56 16.40 -8.63
C ASN A 97 -9.71 15.97 -7.71
N THR A 98 -9.77 14.70 -7.38
CA THR A 98 -10.56 14.13 -6.28
C THR A 98 -9.55 13.81 -5.20
N GLN A 99 -9.44 14.66 -4.17
CA GLN A 99 -8.33 14.54 -3.21
C GLN A 99 -8.73 14.93 -1.79
N VAL A 100 -8.03 14.31 -0.85
CA VAL A 100 -7.93 14.72 0.56
C VAL A 100 -6.50 15.19 0.78
N GLN A 101 -6.33 16.35 1.40
CA GLN A 101 -5.02 16.90 1.74
C GLN A 101 -5.14 17.68 3.05
N ALA A 102 -4.37 17.29 4.05
CA ALA A 102 -4.37 17.91 5.36
C ALA A 102 -3.02 17.74 6.07
N SER A 103 -2.77 18.57 7.07
CA SER A 103 -1.58 18.51 7.91
C SER A 103 -1.42 17.14 8.56
N SER A 104 -0.18 16.68 8.65
CA SER A 104 0.16 15.37 9.20
C SER A 104 1.41 15.45 10.05
N SER A 105 1.48 14.64 11.10
CA SER A 105 2.63 14.50 12.01
C SER A 105 3.38 13.19 11.85
N ILE A 106 3.26 12.50 10.71
CA ILE A 106 3.87 11.19 10.47
C ILE A 106 5.38 11.25 10.21
N GLU A 107 5.91 12.42 9.81
CA GLU A 107 7.34 12.56 9.53
C GLU A 107 8.15 12.39 10.80
N ASN A 108 9.07 11.40 10.78
CA ASN A 108 10.01 11.12 11.86
C ASN A 108 9.39 10.93 13.27
N ASP A 109 8.15 10.46 13.34
CA ASP A 109 7.52 10.12 14.62
C ASP A 109 7.96 8.76 15.18
N GLY A 110 8.71 8.01 14.37
CA GLY A 110 9.30 6.72 14.74
C GLY A 110 8.36 5.53 14.56
N SER A 111 7.12 5.75 14.11
CA SER A 111 6.08 4.74 14.03
C SER A 111 5.77 4.33 12.59
N TYR A 112 5.28 3.10 12.42
CA TYR A 112 4.55 2.73 11.22
C TYR A 112 3.12 3.22 11.31
N HIS A 113 2.60 3.66 10.19
CA HIS A 113 1.19 3.95 9.99
C HIS A 113 0.62 3.12 8.86
N HIS A 114 -0.64 2.77 8.97
CA HIS A 114 -1.39 2.14 7.90
C HIS A 114 -2.07 3.21 7.04
N PHE A 115 -1.72 3.25 5.77
CA PHE A 115 -2.31 4.16 4.77
C PHE A 115 -3.21 3.38 3.84
N ALA A 116 -4.44 3.85 3.67
CA ALA A 116 -5.32 3.29 2.68
C ALA A 116 -6.16 4.36 1.99
N MET A 117 -6.55 4.10 0.76
CA MET A 117 -7.52 4.88 0.02
C MET A 117 -8.46 3.99 -0.76
N THR A 118 -9.71 4.40 -0.85
CA THR A 118 -10.73 3.73 -1.65
C THR A 118 -11.29 4.68 -2.67
N TRP A 119 -11.61 4.17 -3.86
CA TRP A 119 -12.30 4.92 -4.90
C TRP A 119 -13.42 4.08 -5.51
N ASN A 120 -14.53 4.73 -5.77
CA ASN A 120 -15.69 4.19 -6.49
C ASN A 120 -16.28 5.34 -7.32
N VAL A 121 -15.90 5.42 -8.58
CA VAL A 121 -16.24 6.53 -9.47
C VAL A 121 -17.75 6.58 -9.71
N ASP A 122 -18.36 5.43 -10.02
CA ASP A 122 -19.81 5.33 -10.27
C ASP A 122 -20.64 5.58 -8.98
N GLY A 123 -20.11 5.17 -7.83
CA GLY A 123 -20.72 5.44 -6.53
C GLY A 123 -20.48 6.87 -6.02
N GLY A 124 -19.60 7.64 -6.67
CA GLY A 124 -19.25 8.98 -6.27
C GLY A 124 -18.56 9.04 -4.89
N GLU A 125 -17.65 8.10 -4.57
CA GLU A 125 -17.00 8.04 -3.28
C GLU A 125 -15.48 7.85 -3.40
N PHE A 126 -14.73 8.82 -2.88
CA PHE A 126 -13.29 8.70 -2.63
C PHE A 126 -13.05 8.96 -1.15
N LYS A 127 -12.37 8.04 -0.49
CA LYS A 127 -12.05 8.12 0.94
C LYS A 127 -10.58 7.80 1.17
N ALA A 128 -9.97 8.55 2.10
CA ALA A 128 -8.61 8.35 2.57
C ALA A 128 -8.63 7.90 4.03
N TYR A 129 -7.65 7.08 4.44
CA TYR A 129 -7.58 6.53 5.79
C TYR A 129 -6.14 6.52 6.29
N ILE A 130 -5.99 6.80 7.60
CA ILE A 130 -4.76 6.59 8.36
C ILE A 130 -5.13 5.75 9.58
N ASP A 131 -4.41 4.67 9.82
CA ASP A 131 -4.59 3.76 10.97
C ASP A 131 -6.04 3.30 11.15
N GLY A 132 -6.67 2.92 10.03
CA GLY A 132 -8.05 2.43 9.99
C GLY A 132 -9.13 3.50 10.16
N VAL A 133 -8.75 4.76 10.43
CA VAL A 133 -9.67 5.89 10.63
C VAL A 133 -9.73 6.74 9.37
N GLN A 134 -10.94 7.10 8.94
CA GLN A 134 -11.09 7.99 7.78
C GLN A 134 -10.40 9.34 8.05
N PHE A 135 -9.49 9.69 7.14
CA PHE A 135 -8.73 10.93 7.15
C PHE A 135 -9.46 11.98 6.32
N ASP A 136 -10.06 12.98 7.00
CA ASP A 136 -10.89 14.03 6.41
C ASP A 136 -12.21 13.50 5.79
N THR A 137 -12.86 14.30 4.95
CA THR A 137 -14.20 14.06 4.42
C THR A 137 -14.18 13.25 3.12
N THR A 138 -15.27 12.52 2.85
CA THR A 138 -15.47 11.85 1.57
C THR A 138 -15.53 12.86 0.43
N GLN A 139 -14.78 12.60 -0.63
CA GLN A 139 -14.82 13.39 -1.86
C GLN A 139 -15.73 12.71 -2.89
N THR A 140 -16.47 13.49 -3.67
CA THR A 140 -17.52 12.97 -4.55
C THR A 140 -17.41 13.39 -6.01
N THR A 141 -16.46 14.26 -6.33
CA THR A 141 -16.29 14.78 -7.71
C THR A 141 -15.17 14.05 -8.42
N PHE A 142 -15.50 13.37 -9.49
CA PHE A 142 -14.54 12.65 -10.32
C PHE A 142 -14.45 13.22 -11.73
N GLY A 143 -13.28 13.16 -12.34
CA GLY A 143 -13.09 13.32 -13.78
C GLY A 143 -13.20 11.97 -14.51
N SER A 144 -13.21 12.00 -15.83
CA SER A 144 -13.22 10.79 -16.65
C SER A 144 -11.78 10.34 -16.94
N TRP A 145 -11.43 9.15 -16.44
CA TRP A 145 -10.10 8.58 -16.70
C TRP A 145 -9.88 8.32 -18.18
N SER A 146 -8.69 8.60 -18.68
CA SER A 146 -8.32 8.35 -20.08
C SER A 146 -6.87 7.87 -20.21
N GLY A 147 -6.64 6.98 -21.15
CA GLY A 147 -5.34 6.38 -21.44
C GLY A 147 -5.04 5.15 -20.59
N SER A 148 -4.07 4.37 -21.07
CA SER A 148 -3.57 3.19 -20.35
C SER A 148 -2.45 3.59 -19.42
N PRO A 149 -2.40 3.05 -18.18
CA PRO A 149 -1.34 3.35 -17.22
C PRO A 149 0.04 2.97 -17.74
N THR A 150 1.00 3.85 -17.52
CA THR A 150 2.39 3.71 -17.99
C THR A 150 3.33 3.25 -16.89
N ALA A 151 3.00 3.55 -15.61
CA ALA A 151 3.78 3.06 -14.48
C ALA A 151 2.94 2.91 -13.19
N PHE A 152 3.43 2.00 -12.35
CA PHE A 152 3.05 1.83 -10.95
C PHE A 152 4.34 1.68 -10.14
N HIS A 153 4.66 2.68 -9.32
CA HIS A 153 5.87 2.69 -8.50
C HIS A 153 5.53 2.88 -7.02
N LEU A 154 6.29 2.23 -6.14
CA LEU A 154 6.36 2.54 -4.71
C LEU A 154 7.59 3.41 -4.46
N GLY A 155 7.45 4.36 -3.55
CA GLY A 155 8.56 5.20 -3.10
C GLY A 155 9.03 6.25 -4.10
N HIS A 156 8.39 6.40 -5.27
CA HIS A 156 8.87 7.31 -6.31
C HIS A 156 7.73 8.02 -7.06
N ASN A 157 7.90 9.33 -7.25
CA ASN A 157 7.06 10.11 -8.16
C ASN A 157 7.68 10.17 -9.56
N ALA A 158 7.38 9.17 -10.38
CA ALA A 158 7.96 9.04 -11.72
C ALA A 158 7.66 10.22 -12.67
N LEU A 159 6.73 11.14 -12.33
CA LEU A 159 6.47 12.35 -13.12
C LEU A 159 7.50 13.46 -12.83
N SER A 160 7.97 13.58 -11.58
CA SER A 160 8.97 14.60 -11.20
C SER A 160 10.40 14.09 -11.34
N GLY A 161 10.62 12.80 -11.15
CA GLY A 161 11.95 12.18 -11.09
C GLY A 161 12.80 12.64 -9.89
N THR A 162 12.22 13.35 -8.93
CA THR A 162 12.94 13.98 -7.81
C THR A 162 12.32 13.72 -6.45
N ASP A 163 11.12 13.17 -6.39
CA ASP A 163 10.43 12.89 -5.14
C ASP A 163 10.58 11.40 -4.81
N PHE A 164 11.24 11.11 -3.70
CA PHE A 164 11.52 9.73 -3.25
C PHE A 164 11.13 9.54 -1.79
N TRP A 165 10.62 8.34 -1.47
CA TRP A 165 10.33 7.96 -0.08
C TRP A 165 11.62 7.76 0.69
N LYS A 166 11.65 8.18 1.95
CA LYS A 166 12.71 7.87 2.88
C LYS A 166 12.15 7.18 4.11
N GLY A 167 12.57 5.94 4.34
CA GLY A 167 12.03 5.10 5.42
C GLY A 167 11.51 3.77 4.91
N ASN A 168 10.57 3.16 5.62
CA ASN A 168 10.12 1.81 5.32
C ASN A 168 8.72 1.77 4.70
N ILE A 169 8.48 0.81 3.79
CA ILE A 169 7.14 0.46 3.27
C ILE A 169 6.97 -1.06 3.35
N ASP A 170 5.76 -1.51 3.70
CA ASP A 170 5.47 -2.92 3.95
C ASP A 170 4.02 -3.29 3.65
N GLU A 171 3.75 -4.59 3.49
CA GLU A 171 2.38 -5.18 3.35
C GLU A 171 1.50 -4.41 2.35
N ILE A 172 1.99 -4.24 1.13
CA ILE A 172 1.33 -3.45 0.09
C ILE A 172 0.24 -4.31 -0.58
N ALA A 173 -0.98 -3.82 -0.63
CA ALA A 173 -2.10 -4.50 -1.28
C ALA A 173 -2.91 -3.58 -2.18
N ILE A 174 -3.37 -4.12 -3.32
CA ILE A 174 -4.32 -3.50 -4.24
C ILE A 174 -5.50 -4.45 -4.43
N PHE A 175 -6.71 -3.86 -4.44
CA PHE A 175 -7.97 -4.57 -4.69
C PHE A 175 -8.75 -3.88 -5.80
N ASP A 176 -9.50 -4.66 -6.58
CA ASP A 176 -10.45 -4.21 -7.60
C ASP A 176 -11.84 -3.87 -7.04
N SER A 177 -11.94 -3.67 -5.74
CA SER A 177 -13.18 -3.40 -5.01
C SER A 177 -12.92 -2.50 -3.81
N VAL A 178 -13.96 -1.83 -3.32
CA VAL A 178 -13.92 -1.10 -2.04
C VAL A 178 -13.88 -2.10 -0.90
N LYS A 179 -12.82 -2.03 -0.08
CA LYS A 179 -12.63 -2.88 1.10
C LYS A 179 -12.99 -2.14 2.40
N ASP A 180 -13.31 -2.93 3.42
CA ASP A 180 -13.36 -2.42 4.79
C ASP A 180 -11.94 -2.14 5.29
N VAL A 181 -11.56 -0.87 5.34
CA VAL A 181 -10.22 -0.45 5.74
C VAL A 181 -9.94 -0.73 7.21
N SER A 182 -10.96 -0.77 8.07
CA SER A 182 -10.76 -1.14 9.48
C SER A 182 -10.33 -2.60 9.64
N ALA A 183 -10.82 -3.47 8.76
CA ALA A 183 -10.40 -4.87 8.70
C ALA A 183 -8.97 -5.02 8.14
N LEU A 184 -8.57 -4.19 7.16
CA LEU A 184 -7.20 -4.17 6.64
C LEU A 184 -6.19 -3.68 7.68
N TYR A 185 -6.54 -2.64 8.44
CA TYR A 185 -5.74 -2.11 9.55
C TYR A 185 -5.59 -3.10 10.72
N ASN A 186 -6.64 -3.91 10.96
CA ASN A 186 -6.64 -4.98 11.95
C ASN A 186 -6.10 -4.56 13.34
N ASN A 187 -6.58 -3.42 13.85
CA ASN A 187 -6.18 -2.87 15.16
C ASN A 187 -4.66 -2.63 15.31
N GLY A 188 -3.98 -2.26 14.25
CA GLY A 188 -2.55 -1.93 14.28
C GLY A 188 -1.61 -3.12 14.07
N ILE A 189 -2.12 -4.25 13.60
CA ILE A 189 -1.34 -5.47 13.38
C ILE A 189 -1.54 -5.91 11.92
N PRO A 190 -0.48 -5.95 11.09
CA PRO A 190 -0.59 -6.52 9.74
C PRO A 190 -1.18 -7.93 9.76
N ASN A 191 -2.01 -8.24 8.77
CA ASN A 191 -2.63 -9.54 8.64
C ASN A 191 -2.42 -10.14 7.25
N ASN A 192 -2.57 -11.46 7.15
CA ASN A 192 -2.44 -12.15 5.88
C ASN A 192 -3.66 -11.88 4.99
N LEU A 193 -3.43 -11.24 3.84
CA LEU A 193 -4.48 -10.91 2.87
C LEU A 193 -4.58 -11.96 1.74
N VAL A 194 -3.75 -13.00 1.74
CA VAL A 194 -3.80 -14.06 0.72
C VAL A 194 -5.18 -14.71 0.69
N GLY A 195 -5.80 -14.75 -0.49
CA GLY A 195 -7.13 -15.31 -0.69
C GLY A 195 -8.29 -14.33 -0.42
N GLU A 196 -8.01 -13.09 -0.06
CA GLU A 196 -9.05 -12.05 0.00
C GLU A 196 -9.65 -11.81 -1.38
N SER A 197 -10.97 -11.66 -1.44
CA SER A 197 -11.67 -11.42 -2.71
C SER A 197 -11.27 -10.08 -3.32
N GLY A 198 -11.09 -10.03 -4.63
CA GLY A 198 -10.71 -8.82 -5.36
C GLY A 198 -9.24 -8.40 -5.17
N LEU A 199 -8.40 -9.23 -4.58
CA LEU A 199 -6.97 -8.96 -4.43
C LEU A 199 -6.26 -9.09 -5.77
N VAL A 200 -5.75 -7.99 -6.32
CA VAL A 200 -5.07 -7.93 -7.63
C VAL A 200 -3.56 -7.79 -7.52
N GLY A 201 -3.04 -7.43 -6.36
CA GLY A 201 -1.61 -7.42 -6.04
C GLY A 201 -1.40 -7.39 -4.54
N TYR A 202 -0.43 -8.18 -4.03
CA TYR A 202 -0.08 -8.22 -2.61
C TYR A 202 1.40 -8.54 -2.43
N TRP A 203 2.15 -7.58 -1.94
CA TRP A 203 3.60 -7.69 -1.74
C TRP A 203 3.91 -7.54 -0.26
N ARG A 204 4.36 -8.66 0.33
CA ARG A 204 4.64 -8.77 1.77
C ARG A 204 6.09 -8.45 2.13
N ASN A 205 6.95 -8.41 1.13
CA ASN A 205 8.39 -8.10 1.25
C ASN A 205 9.18 -9.09 2.13
N GLU A 206 8.75 -10.35 2.21
CA GLU A 206 9.33 -11.37 3.10
C GLU A 206 10.54 -12.12 2.52
N GLU A 207 11.06 -11.72 1.35
CA GLU A 207 12.19 -12.38 0.69
C GLU A 207 13.52 -12.18 1.44
N GLY A 208 13.69 -11.04 2.10
CA GLY A 208 14.87 -10.71 2.92
C GLY A 208 16.16 -10.50 2.15
N THR A 209 16.21 -10.86 0.86
CA THR A 209 17.37 -10.68 -0.05
C THR A 209 16.90 -10.67 -1.50
N GLY A 210 17.78 -10.16 -2.38
CA GLY A 210 17.51 -10.14 -3.82
C GLY A 210 16.99 -8.80 -4.32
N THR A 211 16.52 -8.78 -5.56
CA THR A 211 16.06 -7.56 -6.27
C THR A 211 14.61 -7.64 -6.72
N THR A 212 13.87 -8.62 -6.24
CA THR A 212 12.46 -8.82 -6.57
C THR A 212 11.64 -9.05 -5.32
N ILE A 213 10.38 -8.62 -5.34
CA ILE A 213 9.36 -8.95 -4.35
C ILE A 213 8.23 -9.72 -5.03
N ALA A 214 7.83 -10.84 -4.43
CA ALA A 214 6.84 -11.73 -5.00
C ALA A 214 5.42 -11.19 -4.75
N ASP A 215 4.58 -11.25 -5.78
CA ASP A 215 3.16 -11.04 -5.64
C ASP A 215 2.48 -12.27 -5.02
N GLN A 216 1.88 -12.11 -3.86
CA GLN A 216 1.16 -13.14 -3.11
C GLN A 216 -0.34 -13.17 -3.42
N SER A 217 -0.84 -12.32 -4.31
CA SER A 217 -2.25 -12.31 -4.72
C SER A 217 -2.62 -13.53 -5.59
N GLY A 218 -1.63 -14.14 -6.23
CA GLY A 218 -1.82 -15.22 -7.21
C GLY A 218 -1.92 -14.73 -8.67
N GLN A 219 -1.83 -13.41 -8.92
CA GLN A 219 -1.88 -12.84 -10.26
C GLN A 219 -0.49 -12.84 -10.95
N GLY A 220 0.60 -12.99 -10.18
CA GLY A 220 1.95 -13.11 -10.71
C GLY A 220 2.63 -11.77 -11.02
N ASN A 221 2.19 -10.69 -10.42
CA ASN A 221 2.66 -9.32 -10.65
C ASN A 221 3.86 -8.98 -9.73
N SER A 222 4.97 -9.71 -9.82
CA SER A 222 6.16 -9.47 -9.00
C SER A 222 6.74 -8.08 -9.21
N GLY A 223 7.26 -7.46 -8.13
CA GLY A 223 7.91 -6.16 -8.17
C GLY A 223 9.43 -6.27 -8.33
N THR A 224 10.04 -5.24 -8.90
CA THR A 224 11.49 -5.13 -9.05
C THR A 224 12.02 -3.98 -8.20
N LEU A 225 13.00 -4.26 -7.33
CA LEU A 225 13.72 -3.27 -6.54
C LEU A 225 14.74 -2.52 -7.40
N ILE A 226 14.75 -1.21 -7.32
CA ILE A 226 15.61 -0.36 -8.17
C ILE A 226 16.53 0.47 -7.28
N ASN A 227 17.75 0.68 -7.75
CA ASN A 227 18.84 1.53 -7.26
C ASN A 227 19.42 1.19 -5.89
N GLY A 228 18.84 0.46 -5.06
CA GLY A 228 19.42 0.15 -3.75
C GLY A 228 18.38 -0.14 -2.69
N THR A 229 17.10 -0.07 -3.08
CA THR A 229 16.01 -0.51 -2.20
C THR A 229 16.35 -1.87 -1.58
N ASN A 230 16.34 -1.95 -0.26
CA ASN A 230 16.80 -3.12 0.48
C ASN A 230 15.73 -3.66 1.43
N PHE A 231 15.90 -4.91 1.84
CA PHE A 231 15.09 -5.50 2.91
C PHE A 231 15.61 -5.07 4.28
N SER A 232 14.68 -4.71 5.17
CA SER A 232 14.93 -4.28 6.56
C SER A 232 14.18 -5.19 7.53
N ARG A 233 14.71 -5.41 8.73
CA ARG A 233 14.03 -6.10 9.82
C ARG A 233 13.19 -5.16 10.71
N VAL A 234 13.03 -3.93 10.32
CA VAL A 234 12.12 -2.97 10.96
C VAL A 234 10.76 -3.16 10.31
N VAL A 235 9.81 -3.70 11.04
CA VAL A 235 8.45 -4.05 10.53
C VAL A 235 7.37 -3.41 11.40
N PRO A 236 6.13 -3.24 10.88
CA PRO A 236 5.00 -2.76 11.65
C PRO A 236 4.53 -3.72 12.72
#